data_caa653a79b83c4cc8659fd0abcfa062b
#
_entry.id   caa653a79b83c4cc8659fd0abcfa062b
#
_cell.length_a   1.000
_cell.length_b   1.000
_cell.length_c   1.000
_cell.angle_alpha   90.00
_cell.angle_beta   90.00
_cell.angle_gamma   90.00
#
_symmetry.space_group_name_H-M   'P 1'
#
loop_
_entity.id
_entity.type
_entity.pdbx_description
1 polymer ?
#
loop_
_entity_poly.entity_id
_entity_poly.type
_entity_poly.pdbx_seq_one_letter_code
_entity_poly.pdbx_strand_id
1 'polypeptide(L)'
;MKLEGFELIDRIEELRLDAGTILAHGHVPKNSPVFEGHFPGYPLLPGVLLIEIMAQAAGWLVLARLDFRQMGVLATVREAKIRHAVLPDTHITVEAQIEHEGSGYAMVTGRVINGKKTVADAELTLRTLPMPTQRFTDALHRRARALGLMVQA
;
A
#
# COMPACT_ATOMS: atom_id res chain seq x y z
N MET A 1 3.28 -1.63 11.22
CA MET A 1 4.03 -2.23 10.09
C MET A 1 4.96 -3.34 10.54
N LYS A 2 5.20 -4.29 9.68
CA LYS A 2 6.26 -5.29 9.80
C LYS A 2 7.12 -5.21 8.55
N LEU A 3 8.21 -4.43 8.59
CA LEU A 3 9.03 -4.15 7.41
C LEU A 3 9.64 -5.42 6.83
N GLU A 4 10.13 -6.33 7.68
CA GLU A 4 10.74 -7.60 7.29
C GLU A 4 9.75 -8.57 6.65
N GLY A 5 8.47 -8.44 6.99
CA GLY A 5 7.38 -9.24 6.44
C GLY A 5 6.65 -8.59 5.27
N PHE A 6 7.08 -7.42 4.82
CA PHE A 6 6.38 -6.62 3.81
C PHE A 6 4.89 -6.36 4.14
N GLU A 7 4.54 -6.28 5.42
CA GLU A 7 3.22 -5.87 5.89
C GLU A 7 3.26 -4.38 6.25
N LEU A 8 3.05 -3.52 5.26
CA LEU A 8 3.29 -2.08 5.40
C LEU A 8 2.02 -1.27 5.65
N ILE A 9 0.86 -1.90 5.63
CA ILE A 9 -0.43 -1.31 6.00
C ILE A 9 -0.90 -1.97 7.30
N ASP A 10 -1.21 -1.15 8.30
CA ASP A 10 -1.71 -1.61 9.60
C ASP A 10 -3.23 -1.58 9.69
N ARG A 11 -3.86 -0.57 9.06
CA ARG A 11 -5.30 -0.37 9.09
C ARG A 11 -5.77 0.35 7.83
N ILE A 12 -6.91 -0.05 7.32
CA ILE A 12 -7.66 0.69 6.31
C ILE A 12 -8.76 1.46 7.04
N GLU A 13 -8.75 2.79 6.88
CA GLU A 13 -9.72 3.68 7.52
C GLU A 13 -10.95 3.86 6.65
N GLU A 14 -10.73 4.07 5.36
CA GLU A 14 -11.81 4.29 4.40
C GLU A 14 -11.51 3.59 3.08
N LEU A 15 -12.54 2.99 2.53
CA LEU A 15 -12.54 2.42 1.18
C LEU A 15 -13.84 2.82 0.48
N ARG A 16 -13.72 3.61 -0.58
CA ARG A 16 -14.86 4.02 -1.41
C ARG A 16 -14.73 3.39 -2.78
N LEU A 17 -15.49 2.34 -3.02
CA LEU A 17 -15.45 1.62 -4.28
C LEU A 17 -16.03 2.43 -5.44
N ASP A 18 -17.06 3.22 -5.20
CA ASP A 18 -17.68 4.12 -6.18
C ASP A 18 -16.73 5.23 -6.64
N ALA A 19 -16.03 5.85 -5.70
CA ALA A 19 -15.04 6.89 -5.97
C ALA A 19 -13.67 6.34 -6.39
N GLY A 20 -13.43 5.03 -6.23
CA GLY A 20 -12.14 4.41 -6.52
C GLY A 20 -11.02 4.91 -5.60
N THR A 21 -11.31 5.13 -4.30
CA THR A 21 -10.33 5.67 -3.34
C THR A 21 -10.14 4.79 -2.13
N ILE A 22 -8.95 4.85 -1.54
CA ILE A 22 -8.60 4.21 -0.28
C ILE A 22 -7.79 5.16 0.60
N LEU A 23 -8.08 5.13 1.90
CA LEU A 23 -7.32 5.78 2.95
C LEU A 23 -6.88 4.73 3.95
N ALA A 24 -5.57 4.61 4.17
CA ALA A 24 -5.00 3.63 5.07
C ALA A 24 -3.86 4.23 5.92
N HIS A 25 -3.47 3.50 6.95
CA HIS A 25 -2.47 3.93 7.92
C HIS A 25 -1.41 2.88 8.12
N GLY A 26 -0.20 3.37 8.41
CA GLY A 26 0.91 2.55 8.86
C GLY A 26 1.68 3.26 9.96
N HIS A 27 2.26 2.48 10.87
CA HIS A 27 3.19 2.96 11.86
C HIS A 27 4.57 2.35 11.59
N VAL A 28 5.51 3.19 11.21
CA VAL A 28 6.90 2.78 11.00
C VAL A 28 7.47 2.32 12.34
N PRO A 29 7.95 1.07 12.46
CA PRO A 29 8.40 0.55 13.75
C PRO A 29 9.59 1.36 14.28
N LYS A 30 9.72 1.44 15.60
CA LYS A 30 10.87 2.07 16.24
C LYS A 30 12.17 1.34 15.96
N ASN A 31 12.11 0.00 15.88
CA ASN A 31 13.25 -0.87 15.65
C ASN A 31 12.93 -1.84 14.50
N SER A 32 13.87 -2.05 13.60
CA SER A 32 13.81 -3.04 12.53
C SER A 32 15.21 -3.32 12.02
N PRO A 33 15.55 -4.56 11.63
CA PRO A 33 16.80 -4.88 10.94
C PRO A 33 17.04 -4.05 9.67
N VAL A 34 15.97 -3.57 9.02
CA VAL A 34 16.07 -2.66 7.86
C VAL A 34 16.86 -1.40 8.19
N PHE A 35 16.79 -0.91 9.42
CA PHE A 35 17.47 0.29 9.86
C PHE A 35 18.96 0.10 10.17
N GLU A 36 19.41 -1.14 10.35
CA GLU A 36 20.83 -1.43 10.61
C GLU A 36 21.71 -1.04 9.39
N GLY A 37 21.17 -1.25 8.19
CA GLY A 37 21.83 -0.86 6.94
C GLY A 37 21.39 0.49 6.39
N HIS A 38 20.27 1.07 6.85
CA HIS A 38 19.69 2.28 6.24
C HIS A 38 19.33 3.38 7.28
N PHE A 39 20.28 4.07 7.88
CA PHE A 39 21.74 3.99 7.80
C PHE A 39 22.35 3.77 9.18
N PRO A 40 23.57 3.18 9.33
CA PRO A 40 24.21 3.03 10.63
C PRO A 40 24.29 4.37 11.37
N GLY A 41 23.71 4.42 12.59
CA GLY A 41 23.66 5.64 13.42
C GLY A 41 22.66 6.71 12.99
N TYR A 42 21.99 6.56 11.85
CA TYR A 42 20.95 7.48 11.37
C TYR A 42 19.83 6.73 10.62
N PRO A 43 18.95 6.07 11.36
CA PRO A 43 17.93 5.22 10.77
C PRO A 43 16.87 6.03 10.01
N LEU A 44 16.59 5.61 8.78
CA LEU A 44 15.54 6.15 7.92
C LEU A 44 14.74 5.02 7.30
N LEU A 45 13.45 5.23 7.09
CA LEU A 45 12.67 4.33 6.24
C LEU A 45 13.18 4.45 4.79
N PRO A 46 13.60 3.33 4.15
CA PRO A 46 14.01 3.38 2.75
C PRO A 46 12.91 3.97 1.86
N GLY A 47 13.29 4.93 1.00
CA GLY A 47 12.33 5.61 0.14
C GLY A 47 11.54 4.67 -0.79
N VAL A 48 12.15 3.57 -1.21
CA VAL A 48 11.48 2.55 -2.03
C VAL A 48 10.33 1.87 -1.28
N LEU A 49 10.37 1.80 0.05
CA LEU A 49 9.27 1.27 0.85
C LEU A 49 8.07 2.24 0.90
N LEU A 50 8.28 3.55 0.68
CA LEU A 50 7.16 4.48 0.51
C LEU A 50 6.39 4.19 -0.79
N ILE A 51 7.09 3.78 -1.85
CA ILE A 51 6.46 3.33 -3.11
C ILE A 51 5.70 2.02 -2.86
N GLU A 52 6.31 1.08 -2.14
CA GLU A 52 5.65 -0.19 -1.79
C GLU A 52 4.40 0.02 -0.92
N ILE A 53 4.42 0.96 0.03
CA ILE A 53 3.25 1.33 0.83
C ILE A 53 2.09 1.81 -0.07
N MET A 54 2.39 2.67 -1.05
CA MET A 54 1.39 3.11 -2.03
C MET A 54 0.90 1.95 -2.89
N ALA A 55 1.78 1.06 -3.32
CA ALA A 55 1.43 -0.12 -4.12
C ALA A 55 0.55 -1.11 -3.33
N GLN A 56 0.80 -1.30 -2.02
CA GLN A 56 -0.06 -2.13 -1.17
C GLN A 56 -1.44 -1.51 -0.97
N ALA A 57 -1.54 -0.20 -0.72
CA ALA A 57 -2.83 0.48 -0.63
C ALA A 57 -3.61 0.37 -1.94
N ALA A 58 -2.96 0.65 -3.08
CA ALA A 58 -3.54 0.47 -4.41
C ALA A 58 -3.96 -0.99 -4.66
N GLY A 59 -3.15 -1.95 -4.24
CA GLY A 59 -3.46 -3.38 -4.33
C GLY A 59 -4.73 -3.77 -3.58
N TRP A 60 -4.91 -3.27 -2.35
CA TRP A 60 -6.13 -3.49 -1.56
C TRP A 60 -7.36 -2.86 -2.21
N LEU A 61 -7.22 -1.65 -2.77
CA LEU A 61 -8.30 -0.97 -3.49
C LEU A 61 -8.72 -1.77 -4.73
N VAL A 62 -7.76 -2.17 -5.58
CA VAL A 62 -8.02 -2.96 -6.78
C VAL A 62 -8.61 -4.33 -6.45
N LEU A 63 -8.09 -4.99 -5.41
CA LEU A 63 -8.59 -6.28 -4.94
C LEU A 63 -10.07 -6.21 -4.53
N ALA A 64 -10.42 -5.21 -3.74
CA ALA A 64 -11.80 -4.97 -3.31
C ALA A 64 -12.71 -4.57 -4.48
N ARG A 65 -12.21 -3.73 -5.40
CA ARG A 65 -12.92 -3.31 -6.61
C ARG A 65 -13.27 -4.49 -7.52
N LEU A 66 -12.40 -5.50 -7.56
CA LEU A 66 -12.59 -6.74 -8.34
C LEU A 66 -13.24 -7.87 -7.53
N ASP A 67 -13.82 -7.55 -6.37
CA ASP A 67 -14.52 -8.51 -5.51
C ASP A 67 -13.67 -9.76 -5.18
N PHE A 68 -12.38 -9.54 -4.93
CA PHE A 68 -11.38 -10.58 -4.63
C PHE A 68 -11.25 -11.69 -5.69
N ARG A 69 -11.71 -11.44 -6.93
CA ARG A 69 -11.61 -12.40 -8.04
C ARG A 69 -10.26 -12.35 -8.75
N GLN A 70 -9.60 -11.21 -8.68
CA GLN A 70 -8.26 -10.98 -9.25
C GLN A 70 -7.42 -10.18 -8.25
N MET A 71 -6.12 -10.32 -8.32
CA MET A 71 -5.17 -9.52 -7.55
C MET A 71 -4.45 -8.50 -8.43
N GLY A 72 -4.13 -7.33 -7.86
CA GLY A 72 -3.27 -6.33 -8.48
C GLY A 72 -1.80 -6.60 -8.18
N VAL A 73 -0.96 -6.63 -9.20
CA VAL A 73 0.50 -6.75 -9.07
C VAL A 73 1.15 -5.52 -9.68
N LEU A 74 2.04 -4.86 -8.93
CA LEU A 74 2.75 -3.68 -9.41
C LEU A 74 3.55 -4.01 -10.67
N ALA A 75 3.25 -3.30 -11.75
CA ALA A 75 3.89 -3.48 -13.05
C ALA A 75 4.76 -2.28 -13.45
N THR A 76 4.32 -1.07 -13.14
CA THR A 76 5.03 0.15 -13.52
C THR A 76 4.91 1.20 -12.42
N VAL A 77 6.01 1.90 -12.20
CA VAL A 77 6.06 3.09 -11.35
C VAL A 77 6.48 4.28 -12.22
N ARG A 78 5.69 5.34 -12.21
CA ARG A 78 5.97 6.59 -12.94
C ARG A 78 5.92 7.76 -11.98
N GLU A 79 6.61 8.84 -12.33
CA GLU A 79 6.58 10.12 -11.61
C GLU A 79 6.79 9.99 -10.08
N ALA A 80 7.50 8.94 -9.63
CA ALA A 80 7.75 8.73 -8.22
C ALA A 80 8.66 9.84 -7.66
N LYS A 81 8.18 10.52 -6.63
CA LYS A 81 8.90 11.58 -5.93
C LYS A 81 8.92 11.31 -4.45
N ILE A 82 10.11 11.17 -3.89
CA ILE A 82 10.35 11.06 -2.44
C ILE A 82 10.82 12.43 -1.98
N ARG A 83 9.98 13.12 -1.22
CA ARG A 83 10.16 14.54 -0.87
C ARG A 83 10.80 14.74 0.48
N HIS A 84 10.51 13.83 1.42
CA HIS A 84 10.99 13.92 2.78
C HIS A 84 11.33 12.54 3.32
N ALA A 85 12.38 12.48 4.15
CA ALA A 85 12.71 11.28 4.89
C ALA A 85 11.64 10.99 5.94
N VAL A 86 11.38 9.70 6.17
CA VAL A 86 10.51 9.22 7.24
C VAL A 86 11.37 8.49 8.27
N LEU A 87 11.27 8.92 9.52
CA LEU A 87 12.02 8.36 10.63
C LEU A 87 11.32 7.13 11.24
N PRO A 88 12.05 6.28 11.98
CA PRO A 88 11.41 5.30 12.86
C PRO A 88 10.39 5.94 13.80
N ASP A 89 9.44 5.14 14.28
CA ASP A 89 8.37 5.57 15.21
C ASP A 89 7.44 6.64 14.65
N THR A 90 7.29 6.70 13.33
CA THR A 90 6.45 7.68 12.63
C THR A 90 5.13 7.05 12.18
N HIS A 91 4.01 7.72 12.47
CA HIS A 91 2.71 7.40 11.88
C HIS A 91 2.58 8.05 10.52
N ILE A 92 2.18 7.27 9.54
CA ILE A 92 1.93 7.73 8.18
C ILE A 92 0.51 7.38 7.74
N THR A 93 -0.02 8.22 6.87
CA THR A 93 -1.25 7.99 6.14
C THR A 93 -0.90 7.74 4.69
N VAL A 94 -1.56 6.80 4.05
CA VAL A 94 -1.44 6.55 2.63
C VAL A 94 -2.82 6.69 1.98
N GLU A 95 -2.85 7.43 0.90
CA GLU A 95 -4.02 7.58 0.04
C GLU A 95 -3.70 7.03 -1.33
N ALA A 96 -4.67 6.36 -1.94
CA ALA A 96 -4.57 5.96 -3.34
C ALA A 96 -5.92 6.15 -4.04
N GLN A 97 -5.86 6.49 -5.32
CA GLN A 97 -7.02 6.73 -6.17
C GLN A 97 -6.82 6.05 -7.52
N ILE A 98 -7.82 5.29 -7.97
CA ILE A 98 -7.87 4.76 -9.32
C ILE A 98 -8.20 5.90 -10.27
N GLU A 99 -7.31 6.18 -11.21
CA GLU A 99 -7.49 7.16 -12.28
C GLU A 99 -8.10 6.52 -13.53
N HIS A 100 -7.73 5.27 -13.78
CA HIS A 100 -8.21 4.52 -14.93
C HIS A 100 -8.18 3.03 -14.66
N GLU A 101 -9.23 2.34 -15.09
CA GLU A 101 -9.32 0.87 -15.12
C GLU A 101 -9.48 0.40 -16.56
N GLY A 102 -8.73 -0.62 -16.95
CA GLY A 102 -8.81 -1.24 -18.28
C GLY A 102 -8.82 -2.75 -18.19
N SER A 103 -8.84 -3.41 -19.34
CA SER A 103 -8.78 -4.86 -19.42
C SER A 103 -7.42 -5.35 -18.92
N GLY A 104 -7.38 -5.84 -17.68
CA GLY A 104 -6.20 -6.45 -17.09
C GLY A 104 -5.22 -5.47 -16.41
N TYR A 105 -5.62 -4.22 -16.14
CA TYR A 105 -4.80 -3.28 -15.39
C TYR A 105 -5.62 -2.17 -14.71
N ALA A 106 -5.03 -1.53 -13.71
CA ALA A 106 -5.51 -0.30 -13.10
C ALA A 106 -4.36 0.71 -12.98
N MET A 107 -4.61 1.96 -13.35
CA MET A 107 -3.71 3.09 -13.10
C MET A 107 -4.16 3.80 -11.84
N VAL A 108 -3.24 4.01 -10.93
CA VAL A 108 -3.52 4.53 -9.59
C VAL A 108 -2.53 5.62 -9.25
N THR A 109 -3.00 6.75 -8.75
CA THR A 109 -2.15 7.73 -8.07
C THR A 109 -2.09 7.41 -6.59
N GLY A 110 -0.91 7.51 -6.00
CA GLY A 110 -0.69 7.28 -4.59
C GLY A 110 0.09 8.39 -3.93
N ARG A 111 -0.16 8.64 -2.66
CA ARG A 111 0.65 9.53 -1.83
C ARG A 111 0.77 9.05 -0.40
N VAL A 112 1.93 9.28 0.20
CA VAL A 112 2.18 9.03 1.61
C VAL A 112 2.32 10.36 2.33
N ILE A 113 1.66 10.48 3.47
CA ILE A 113 1.53 11.72 4.24
C ILE A 113 2.04 11.46 5.67
N ASN A 114 2.85 12.38 6.18
CA ASN A 114 3.25 12.45 7.59
C ASN A 114 2.72 13.77 8.18
N GLY A 115 1.74 13.69 9.07
CA GLY A 115 1.04 14.86 9.58
C GLY A 115 0.35 15.65 8.46
N LYS A 116 0.86 16.85 8.14
CA LYS A 116 0.33 17.70 7.06
C LYS A 116 1.20 17.69 5.80
N LYS A 117 2.27 16.89 5.76
CA LYS A 117 3.27 16.92 4.68
C LYS A 117 3.15 15.66 3.81
N THR A 118 3.02 15.83 2.51
CA THR A 118 3.24 14.74 1.56
C THR A 118 4.72 14.40 1.54
N VAL A 119 5.08 13.20 1.94
CA VAL A 119 6.47 12.71 2.00
C VAL A 119 6.87 11.96 0.74
N ALA A 120 5.90 11.35 0.05
CA ALA A 120 6.10 10.71 -1.25
C ALA A 120 4.81 10.71 -2.05
N ASP A 121 4.92 10.71 -3.36
CA ASP A 121 3.84 10.50 -4.33
C ASP A 121 4.34 9.73 -5.56
N ALA A 122 3.45 9.01 -6.23
CA ALA A 122 3.77 8.25 -7.44
C ALA A 122 2.51 7.94 -8.26
N GLU A 123 2.71 7.71 -9.56
CA GLU A 123 1.76 7.04 -10.45
C GLU A 123 2.13 5.57 -10.57
N LEU A 124 1.19 4.69 -10.32
CA LEU A 124 1.37 3.25 -10.31
C LEU A 124 0.46 2.60 -11.36
N THR A 125 0.97 1.60 -12.05
CA THR A 125 0.13 0.70 -12.84
C THR A 125 0.19 -0.69 -12.23
N LEU A 126 -0.98 -1.21 -11.87
CA LEU A 126 -1.12 -2.58 -11.39
C LEU A 126 -1.73 -3.43 -12.51
N ARG A 127 -1.09 -4.56 -12.84
CA ARG A 127 -1.71 -5.59 -13.68
C ARG A 127 -2.61 -6.45 -12.81
N THR A 128 -3.80 -6.75 -13.32
CA THR A 128 -4.71 -7.68 -12.65
C THR A 128 -4.47 -9.10 -13.14
N LEU A 129 -4.32 -10.02 -12.21
CA LEU A 129 -4.05 -11.43 -12.46
C LEU A 129 -5.09 -12.29 -11.75
N PRO A 130 -5.47 -13.45 -12.32
CA PRO A 130 -6.31 -14.41 -11.60
C PRO A 130 -5.70 -14.82 -10.26
N MET A 131 -6.55 -15.14 -9.28
CA MET A 131 -6.07 -15.70 -8.02
C MET A 131 -5.39 -17.04 -8.26
N PRO A 132 -4.16 -17.25 -7.75
CA PRO A 132 -3.40 -18.47 -8.03
C PRO A 132 -4.01 -19.72 -7.39
N THR A 133 -4.59 -19.60 -6.19
CA THR A 133 -5.22 -20.72 -5.46
C THR A 133 -6.30 -20.20 -4.50
N GLN A 134 -7.25 -21.09 -4.13
CA GLN A 134 -8.25 -20.77 -3.11
C GLN A 134 -7.61 -20.44 -1.76
N ARG A 135 -6.58 -21.19 -1.36
CA ARG A 135 -5.83 -20.93 -0.12
C ARG A 135 -5.26 -19.52 -0.06
N PHE A 136 -4.78 -19.02 -1.21
CA PHE A 136 -4.26 -17.64 -1.31
C PHE A 136 -5.39 -16.63 -1.15
N THR A 137 -6.52 -16.83 -1.83
CA THR A 137 -7.72 -15.98 -1.69
C THR A 137 -8.20 -15.93 -0.25
N ASP A 138 -8.28 -17.08 0.44
CA ASP A 138 -8.67 -17.15 1.84
C ASP A 138 -7.70 -16.38 2.76
N ALA A 139 -6.39 -16.44 2.46
CA ALA A 139 -5.38 -15.68 3.20
C ALA A 139 -5.57 -14.16 3.02
N LEU A 140 -5.86 -13.70 1.80
CA LEU A 140 -6.15 -12.29 1.52
C LEU A 140 -7.43 -11.83 2.22
N HIS A 141 -8.49 -12.62 2.24
CA HIS A 141 -9.72 -12.31 2.98
C HIS A 141 -9.46 -12.20 4.49
N ARG A 142 -8.66 -13.10 5.08
CA ARG A 142 -8.27 -12.99 6.50
C ARG A 142 -7.48 -11.70 6.76
N ARG A 143 -6.54 -11.37 5.88
CA ARG A 143 -5.75 -10.14 6.01
C ARG A 143 -6.60 -8.90 5.84
N ALA A 144 -7.51 -8.87 4.87
CA ALA A 144 -8.46 -7.77 4.65
C ALA A 144 -9.28 -7.47 5.92
N ARG A 145 -9.84 -8.51 6.55
CA ARG A 145 -10.56 -8.37 7.83
C ARG A 145 -9.67 -7.82 8.95
N ALA A 146 -8.43 -8.31 9.05
CA ALA A 146 -7.47 -7.82 10.04
C ALA A 146 -7.09 -6.35 9.83
N LEU A 147 -7.15 -5.85 8.60
CA LEU A 147 -6.93 -4.44 8.24
C LEU A 147 -8.18 -3.57 8.41
N GLY A 148 -9.33 -4.14 8.79
CA GLY A 148 -10.58 -3.42 8.96
C GLY A 148 -11.48 -3.36 7.72
N LEU A 149 -11.12 -4.05 6.62
CA LEU A 149 -12.02 -4.19 5.49
C LEU A 149 -13.17 -5.14 5.82
N MET A 150 -14.41 -4.63 5.72
CA MET A 150 -15.61 -5.47 5.76
C MET A 150 -15.78 -6.14 4.40
N VAL A 151 -15.28 -7.34 4.28
CA VAL A 151 -15.50 -8.18 3.09
C VAL A 151 -16.83 -8.90 3.29
N GLN A 152 -17.81 -8.64 2.44
CA GLN A 152 -19.02 -9.46 2.39
C GLN A 152 -18.61 -10.88 2.00
N ALA A 153 -19.13 -11.85 2.77
CA ALA A 153 -18.86 -13.27 2.53
C ALA A 153 -19.65 -13.78 1.33
#